data_d1377ffdda28c4ff3a59ad11b76a2416
#
_entry.id   d1377ffdda28c4ff3a59ad11b76a2416
#
_cell.length_a   1.000
_cell.length_b   1.000
_cell.length_c   1.000
_cell.angle_alpha   90.00
_cell.angle_beta   90.00
_cell.angle_gamma   90.00
#
_symmetry.space_group_name_H-M   'P 1'
#
loop_
_entity.id
_entity.type
_entity.pdbx_description
1 polymer ?
#
loop_
_entity_poly.entity_id
_entity_poly.type
_entity_poly.pdbx_seq_one_letter_code
_entity_poly.pdbx_strand_id
1 'polypeptide(L)'
;MPMRLADYRLRIYRKAPNKTIHQVVIYLRPTNSEQVYQEYFEIAGMYAEYRVIRIWEIPAADLMCSPGLLPFAVLGQTENPAQVLRDSVKQMSRLSDTQQQHETLGAAYVLSGLVLDQAMIGQIIRRDVMQESVTYQAILREGREEGREEGREEGRQEGREEGRQEKARETAITLLQAGIDIDLIAQASGLSIGDINQLKAAL
;
A
#
# COMPACT_ATOMS: atom_id res chain seq x y z
N MET A 1 -14.96 1.33 -9.04
CA MET A 1 -15.14 0.05 -8.30
C MET A 1 -16.22 -0.84 -8.93
N PRO A 2 -17.47 -0.41 -9.18
CA PRO A 2 -18.54 -1.27 -9.71
C PRO A 2 -18.22 -1.99 -11.02
N MET A 3 -17.62 -1.30 -11.98
CA MET A 3 -17.20 -1.87 -13.26
C MET A 3 -16.22 -3.05 -13.11
N ARG A 4 -15.26 -2.96 -12.17
CA ARG A 4 -14.32 -4.06 -11.90
C ARG A 4 -15.02 -5.32 -11.38
N LEU A 5 -16.05 -5.15 -10.56
CA LEU A 5 -16.85 -6.26 -10.03
C LEU A 5 -17.62 -6.96 -11.16
N ALA A 6 -18.22 -6.19 -12.08
CA ALA A 6 -18.88 -6.75 -13.24
C ALA A 6 -17.88 -7.55 -14.13
N ASP A 7 -16.68 -7.01 -14.38
CA ASP A 7 -15.62 -7.71 -15.12
C ASP A 7 -15.19 -9.01 -14.41
N TYR A 8 -14.96 -8.98 -13.10
CA TYR A 8 -14.64 -10.20 -12.33
C TYR A 8 -15.76 -11.25 -12.41
N ARG A 9 -17.03 -10.81 -12.34
CA ARG A 9 -18.17 -11.72 -12.49
C ARG A 9 -18.16 -12.42 -13.84
N LEU A 10 -17.92 -11.67 -14.93
CA LEU A 10 -17.85 -12.22 -16.27
C LEU A 10 -16.65 -13.18 -16.44
N ARG A 11 -15.51 -12.87 -15.87
CA ARG A 11 -14.34 -13.77 -15.89
C ARG A 11 -14.60 -15.08 -15.15
N ILE A 12 -15.26 -15.03 -14.00
CA ILE A 12 -15.64 -16.23 -13.26
C ILE A 12 -16.69 -17.03 -14.04
N TYR A 13 -17.71 -16.36 -14.59
CA TYR A 13 -18.74 -17.01 -15.38
C TYR A 13 -18.17 -17.76 -16.60
N ARG A 14 -17.21 -17.19 -17.31
CA ARG A 14 -16.52 -17.86 -18.43
C ARG A 14 -15.84 -19.17 -18.02
N LYS A 15 -15.28 -19.21 -16.79
CA LYS A 15 -14.59 -20.41 -16.28
C LYS A 15 -15.55 -21.44 -15.67
N ALA A 16 -16.68 -21.01 -15.14
CA ALA A 16 -17.62 -21.84 -14.42
C ALA A 16 -19.08 -21.39 -14.66
N PRO A 17 -19.63 -21.54 -15.89
CA PRO A 17 -20.92 -20.99 -16.30
C PRO A 17 -22.10 -21.58 -15.52
N ASN A 18 -21.94 -22.78 -14.97
CA ASN A 18 -22.98 -23.47 -14.20
C ASN A 18 -22.92 -23.21 -12.68
N LYS A 19 -22.03 -22.30 -12.22
CA LYS A 19 -21.92 -21.96 -10.81
C LYS A 19 -22.68 -20.67 -10.51
N THR A 20 -23.38 -20.64 -9.38
CA THR A 20 -23.93 -19.41 -8.82
C THR A 20 -22.80 -18.55 -8.28
N ILE A 21 -22.75 -17.29 -8.69
CA ILE A 21 -21.68 -16.36 -8.30
C ILE A 21 -22.24 -15.39 -7.26
N HIS A 22 -21.70 -15.47 -6.05
CA HIS A 22 -21.95 -14.50 -4.98
C HIS A 22 -20.74 -13.58 -4.88
N GLN A 23 -20.95 -12.27 -5.09
CA GLN A 23 -19.91 -11.27 -4.96
C GLN A 23 -20.16 -10.42 -3.72
N VAL A 24 -19.13 -10.24 -2.92
CA VAL A 24 -19.16 -9.39 -1.73
C VAL A 24 -17.96 -8.46 -1.77
N VAL A 25 -18.20 -7.19 -1.48
CA VAL A 25 -17.16 -6.17 -1.26
C VAL A 25 -17.18 -5.79 0.21
N ILE A 26 -16.03 -5.84 0.85
CA ILE A 26 -15.88 -5.42 2.23
C ILE A 26 -15.03 -4.15 2.24
N TYR A 27 -15.62 -3.05 2.68
CA TYR A 27 -14.90 -1.81 2.92
C TYR A 27 -14.39 -1.79 4.37
N LEU A 28 -13.08 -1.56 4.53
CA LEU A 28 -12.40 -1.63 5.83
C LEU A 28 -12.26 -0.26 6.52
N ARG A 29 -12.45 0.84 5.78
CA ARG A 29 -12.32 2.21 6.30
C ARG A 29 -13.48 3.07 5.83
N PRO A 30 -14.00 3.96 6.69
CA PRO A 30 -14.97 4.98 6.29
C PRO A 30 -14.41 5.85 5.17
N THR A 31 -15.29 6.28 4.27
CA THR A 31 -14.95 7.21 3.17
C THR A 31 -16.17 8.05 2.84
N ASN A 32 -15.94 9.24 2.30
CA ASN A 32 -17.00 10.15 1.84
C ASN A 32 -17.51 9.81 0.42
N SER A 33 -16.99 8.75 -0.20
CA SER A 33 -17.42 8.35 -1.54
C SER A 33 -18.79 7.68 -1.51
N GLU A 34 -19.73 8.16 -2.30
CA GLU A 34 -21.05 7.54 -2.47
C GLU A 34 -20.96 6.11 -3.04
N GLN A 35 -19.86 5.77 -3.71
CA GLN A 35 -19.65 4.44 -4.28
C GLN A 35 -19.63 3.30 -3.25
N VAL A 36 -19.39 3.58 -1.97
CA VAL A 36 -19.43 2.56 -0.90
C VAL A 36 -20.86 2.14 -0.54
N TYR A 37 -21.88 2.87 -1.02
CA TYR A 37 -23.28 2.53 -0.85
C TYR A 37 -23.90 1.92 -2.12
N GLN A 38 -23.14 1.86 -3.22
CA GLN A 38 -23.61 1.30 -4.47
C GLN A 38 -23.42 -0.23 -4.46
N GLU A 39 -24.51 -0.96 -4.66
CA GLU A 39 -24.56 -2.43 -4.61
C GLU A 39 -24.80 -3.06 -5.98
N TYR A 40 -24.72 -2.27 -7.04
CA TYR A 40 -24.90 -2.72 -8.41
C TYR A 40 -24.03 -1.93 -9.40
N PHE A 41 -23.82 -2.53 -10.55
CA PHE A 41 -23.29 -1.91 -11.76
C PHE A 41 -24.32 -2.01 -12.87
N GLU A 42 -24.61 -0.89 -13.52
CA GLU A 42 -25.59 -0.80 -14.59
C GLU A 42 -25.05 0.02 -15.75
N ILE A 43 -25.20 -0.52 -16.95
CA ILE A 43 -25.03 0.16 -18.22
C ILE A 43 -26.12 -0.37 -19.17
N ALA A 44 -26.32 0.28 -20.34
CA ALA A 44 -27.30 -0.15 -21.31
C ALA A 44 -27.13 -1.64 -21.66
N GLY A 45 -28.15 -2.45 -21.34
CA GLY A 45 -28.18 -3.89 -21.63
C GLY A 45 -27.41 -4.78 -20.65
N MET A 46 -26.86 -4.25 -19.56
CA MET A 46 -26.16 -5.06 -18.56
C MET A 46 -26.44 -4.55 -17.13
N TYR A 47 -26.83 -5.48 -16.25
CA TYR A 47 -27.00 -5.25 -14.82
C TYR A 47 -26.26 -6.33 -14.02
N ALA A 48 -25.52 -5.94 -12.98
CA ALA A 48 -24.79 -6.86 -12.11
C ALA A 48 -24.85 -6.40 -10.66
N GLU A 49 -25.44 -7.23 -9.79
CA GLU A 49 -25.52 -7.00 -8.36
C GLU A 49 -24.32 -7.58 -7.61
N TYR A 50 -23.96 -6.94 -6.50
CA TYR A 50 -23.00 -7.42 -5.52
C TYR A 50 -23.39 -6.90 -4.13
N ARG A 51 -23.02 -7.65 -3.11
CA ARG A 51 -23.28 -7.24 -1.73
C ARG A 51 -22.13 -6.35 -1.23
N VAL A 52 -22.47 -5.29 -0.53
CA VAL A 52 -21.50 -4.41 0.13
C VAL A 52 -21.59 -4.58 1.64
N ILE A 53 -20.44 -4.76 2.28
CA ILE A 53 -20.29 -4.78 3.73
C ILE A 53 -19.38 -3.61 4.10
N ARG A 54 -19.89 -2.70 4.90
CA ARG A 54 -19.14 -1.60 5.51
C ARG A 54 -18.86 -1.98 6.94
N ILE A 55 -17.61 -2.36 7.25
CA ILE A 55 -17.29 -2.99 8.51
C ILE A 55 -17.50 -2.04 9.70
N TRP A 56 -17.34 -0.74 9.50
CA TRP A 56 -17.56 0.29 10.53
C TRP A 56 -19.05 0.50 10.91
N GLU A 57 -19.98 -0.11 10.18
CA GLU A 57 -21.42 -0.09 10.50
C GLU A 57 -21.82 -1.33 11.32
N ILE A 58 -20.94 -2.32 11.44
CA ILE A 58 -21.19 -3.53 12.21
C ILE A 58 -20.70 -3.30 13.64
N PRO A 59 -21.51 -3.53 14.66
CA PRO A 59 -21.07 -3.44 16.05
C PRO A 59 -19.83 -4.31 16.29
N ALA A 60 -18.79 -3.75 16.94
CA ALA A 60 -17.58 -4.50 17.22
C ALA A 60 -17.85 -5.79 18.01
N ALA A 61 -18.85 -5.78 18.90
CA ALA A 61 -19.27 -6.94 19.65
C ALA A 61 -19.72 -8.12 18.76
N ASP A 62 -20.41 -7.84 17.65
CA ASP A 62 -20.87 -8.87 16.72
C ASP A 62 -19.68 -9.52 15.99
N LEU A 63 -18.67 -8.74 15.65
CA LEU A 63 -17.42 -9.23 15.06
C LEU A 63 -16.60 -10.07 16.05
N MET A 64 -16.75 -9.83 17.35
CA MET A 64 -16.09 -10.60 18.40
C MET A 64 -16.74 -11.95 18.69
N CYS A 65 -17.92 -12.25 18.14
CA CYS A 65 -18.62 -13.51 18.36
C CYS A 65 -17.98 -14.71 17.64
N SER A 66 -17.10 -14.49 16.66
CA SER A 66 -16.47 -15.54 15.87
C SER A 66 -14.95 -15.39 15.84
N PRO A 67 -14.18 -16.46 16.11
CA PRO A 67 -12.72 -16.42 16.09
C PRO A 67 -12.13 -15.86 14.79
N GLY A 68 -12.71 -16.21 13.62
CA GLY A 68 -12.25 -15.72 12.32
C GLY A 68 -12.54 -14.24 12.06
N LEU A 69 -13.44 -13.60 12.82
CA LEU A 69 -13.78 -12.20 12.69
C LEU A 69 -13.08 -11.31 13.74
N LEU A 70 -12.46 -11.89 14.76
CA LEU A 70 -11.76 -11.16 15.81
C LEU A 70 -10.76 -10.10 15.29
N PRO A 71 -9.95 -10.38 14.24
CA PRO A 71 -9.04 -9.38 13.70
C PRO A 71 -9.73 -8.13 13.15
N PHE A 72 -10.97 -8.27 12.68
CA PHE A 72 -11.75 -7.17 12.11
C PHE A 72 -12.49 -6.35 13.17
N ALA A 73 -12.63 -6.84 14.39
CA ALA A 73 -13.43 -6.20 15.44
C ALA A 73 -12.98 -4.76 15.73
N VAL A 74 -11.67 -4.47 15.65
CA VAL A 74 -11.10 -3.14 15.84
C VAL A 74 -11.60 -2.11 14.80
N LEU A 75 -12.06 -2.58 13.62
CA LEU A 75 -12.60 -1.76 12.54
C LEU A 75 -14.12 -1.57 12.63
N GLY A 76 -14.77 -2.33 13.51
CA GLY A 76 -16.22 -2.27 13.74
C GLY A 76 -16.66 -0.98 14.41
N GLN A 77 -17.98 -0.80 14.49
CA GLN A 77 -18.58 0.34 15.16
C GLN A 77 -18.25 0.30 16.66
N THR A 78 -17.46 1.28 17.12
CA THR A 78 -17.05 1.42 18.53
C THR A 78 -16.59 2.86 18.82
N GLU A 79 -16.74 3.29 20.07
CA GLU A 79 -16.16 4.54 20.55
C GLU A 79 -14.69 4.37 21.03
N ASN A 80 -14.26 3.13 21.27
CA ASN A 80 -12.92 2.86 21.81
C ASN A 80 -12.25 1.67 21.07
N PRO A 81 -11.69 1.89 19.86
CA PRO A 81 -11.02 0.85 19.10
C PRO A 81 -9.85 0.18 19.85
N ALA A 82 -9.12 0.94 20.69
CA ALA A 82 -8.02 0.40 21.48
C ALA A 82 -8.49 -0.61 22.54
N GLN A 83 -9.64 -0.39 23.16
CA GLN A 83 -10.22 -1.35 24.09
C GLN A 83 -10.72 -2.60 23.36
N VAL A 84 -11.38 -2.43 22.21
CA VAL A 84 -11.80 -3.57 21.38
C VAL A 84 -10.60 -4.42 20.98
N LEU A 85 -9.49 -3.80 20.56
CA LEU A 85 -8.26 -4.53 20.22
C LEU A 85 -7.73 -5.34 21.41
N ARG A 86 -7.68 -4.75 22.64
CA ARG A 86 -7.24 -5.47 23.85
C ARG A 86 -8.11 -6.70 24.13
N ASP A 87 -9.42 -6.55 24.00
CA ASP A 87 -10.35 -7.63 24.30
C ASP A 87 -10.32 -8.72 23.20
N SER A 88 -10.15 -8.34 21.94
CA SER A 88 -9.93 -9.27 20.82
C SER A 88 -8.63 -10.05 21.01
N VAL A 89 -7.52 -9.40 21.36
CA VAL A 89 -6.22 -10.04 21.64
C VAL A 89 -6.35 -11.07 22.77
N LYS A 90 -7.07 -10.76 23.87
CA LYS A 90 -7.33 -11.72 24.93
C LYS A 90 -8.11 -12.95 24.46
N GLN A 91 -9.05 -12.77 23.53
CA GLN A 91 -9.80 -13.90 22.97
C GLN A 91 -8.93 -14.72 22.02
N MET A 92 -8.15 -14.06 21.13
CA MET A 92 -7.21 -14.75 20.22
C MET A 92 -6.17 -15.56 21.00
N SER A 93 -5.64 -15.02 22.11
CA SER A 93 -4.66 -15.71 22.96
C SER A 93 -5.22 -16.96 23.67
N ARG A 94 -6.53 -17.19 23.63
CA ARG A 94 -7.18 -18.40 24.19
C ARG A 94 -7.51 -19.45 23.13
N LEU A 95 -7.20 -19.18 21.85
CA LEU A 95 -7.38 -20.18 20.81
C LEU A 95 -6.46 -21.37 21.07
N SER A 96 -6.96 -22.56 20.91
CA SER A 96 -6.23 -23.80 21.17
C SER A 96 -5.19 -24.13 20.11
N ASP A 97 -5.40 -23.64 18.88
CA ASP A 97 -4.49 -23.80 17.77
C ASP A 97 -3.50 -22.63 17.74
N THR A 98 -2.23 -22.91 18.04
CA THR A 98 -1.15 -21.94 18.07
C THR A 98 -0.94 -21.26 16.71
N GLN A 99 -1.04 -22.00 15.61
CA GLN A 99 -0.90 -21.43 14.27
C GLN A 99 -2.02 -20.43 13.97
N GLN A 100 -3.26 -20.80 14.25
CA GLN A 100 -4.41 -19.92 14.09
C GLN A 100 -4.31 -18.70 15.02
N GLN A 101 -3.78 -18.86 16.22
CA GLN A 101 -3.53 -17.78 17.17
C GLN A 101 -2.56 -16.75 16.57
N HIS A 102 -1.39 -17.19 16.06
CA HIS A 102 -0.39 -16.29 15.46
C HIS A 102 -0.90 -15.59 14.22
N GLU A 103 -1.63 -16.30 13.36
CA GLU A 103 -2.20 -15.72 12.14
C GLU A 103 -3.28 -14.66 12.45
N THR A 104 -4.17 -14.93 13.41
CA THR A 104 -5.21 -13.97 13.80
C THR A 104 -4.61 -12.73 14.48
N LEU A 105 -3.59 -12.91 15.32
CA LEU A 105 -2.88 -11.79 15.95
C LEU A 105 -2.10 -10.96 14.93
N GLY A 106 -1.45 -11.61 13.95
CA GLY A 106 -0.78 -10.92 12.85
C GLY A 106 -1.76 -10.11 11.99
N ALA A 107 -2.92 -10.69 11.67
CA ALA A 107 -3.98 -9.99 10.94
C ALA A 107 -4.54 -8.81 11.75
N ALA A 108 -4.77 -8.99 13.06
CA ALA A 108 -5.24 -7.92 13.93
C ALA A 108 -4.25 -6.76 14.03
N TYR A 109 -2.94 -7.05 14.05
CA TYR A 109 -1.90 -6.02 14.03
C TYR A 109 -1.97 -5.17 12.76
N VAL A 110 -2.03 -5.81 11.59
CA VAL A 110 -2.11 -5.11 10.29
C VAL A 110 -3.38 -4.29 10.18
N LEU A 111 -4.54 -4.89 10.51
CA LEU A 111 -5.84 -4.22 10.41
C LEU A 111 -5.98 -3.06 11.41
N SER A 112 -5.45 -3.20 12.61
CA SER A 112 -5.49 -2.13 13.61
C SER A 112 -4.72 -0.88 13.18
N GLY A 113 -3.69 -1.03 12.33
CA GLY A 113 -2.97 0.10 11.72
C GLY A 113 -3.83 1.00 10.82
N LEU A 114 -5.04 0.58 10.46
CA LEU A 114 -5.99 1.41 9.72
C LEU A 114 -6.71 2.44 10.61
N VAL A 115 -6.75 2.25 11.94
CA VAL A 115 -7.55 3.07 12.89
C VAL A 115 -6.79 3.47 14.16
N LEU A 116 -5.63 2.87 14.45
CA LEU A 116 -4.81 3.16 15.62
C LEU A 116 -3.37 3.47 15.20
N ASP A 117 -2.65 4.23 16.04
CA ASP A 117 -1.22 4.47 15.84
C ASP A 117 -0.35 3.27 16.24
N GLN A 118 0.85 3.21 15.67
CA GLN A 118 1.79 2.09 15.86
C GLN A 118 2.25 1.91 17.31
N ALA A 119 2.39 3.01 18.08
CA ALA A 119 2.83 2.95 19.46
C ALA A 119 1.77 2.26 20.32
N MET A 120 0.50 2.61 20.14
CA MET A 120 -0.64 2.01 20.83
C MET A 120 -0.80 0.52 20.48
N ILE A 121 -0.69 0.17 19.20
CA ILE A 121 -0.76 -1.22 18.74
C ILE A 121 0.37 -2.04 19.38
N GLY A 122 1.60 -1.53 19.38
CA GLY A 122 2.76 -2.22 19.95
C GLY A 122 2.69 -2.43 21.47
N GLN A 123 1.90 -1.60 22.19
CA GLN A 123 1.63 -1.80 23.62
C GLN A 123 0.59 -2.92 23.86
N ILE A 124 -0.32 -3.14 22.91
CA ILE A 124 -1.41 -4.11 23.04
C ILE A 124 -1.00 -5.48 22.52
N ILE A 125 -0.34 -5.51 21.36
CA ILE A 125 0.08 -6.74 20.70
C ILE A 125 1.60 -6.87 20.82
N ARG A 126 2.07 -7.93 21.49
CA ARG A 126 3.49 -8.21 21.66
C ARG A 126 4.15 -8.60 20.34
N ARG A 127 5.31 -8.01 20.05
CA ARG A 127 6.05 -8.24 18.79
C ARG A 127 6.54 -9.68 18.63
N ASP A 128 6.91 -10.34 19.72
CA ASP A 128 7.40 -11.72 19.73
C ASP A 128 6.35 -12.69 19.15
N VAL A 129 5.09 -12.53 19.54
CA VAL A 129 3.97 -13.36 19.03
C VAL A 129 3.74 -13.17 17.54
N MET A 130 3.98 -11.96 17.02
CA MET A 130 3.79 -11.66 15.59
C MET A 130 4.89 -12.22 14.70
N GLN A 131 6.11 -12.37 15.22
CA GLN A 131 7.22 -12.92 14.45
C GLN A 131 6.97 -14.39 14.01
N GLU A 132 6.09 -15.09 14.69
CA GLU A 132 5.71 -16.46 14.36
C GLU A 132 4.53 -16.54 13.37
N SER A 133 3.88 -15.41 13.05
CA SER A 133 2.80 -15.37 12.06
C SER A 133 3.35 -15.41 10.64
N VAL A 134 2.96 -16.43 9.86
CA VAL A 134 3.32 -16.58 8.45
C VAL A 134 2.82 -15.40 7.61
N THR A 135 1.61 -14.93 7.89
CA THR A 135 1.00 -13.77 7.20
C THR A 135 1.79 -12.50 7.48
N TYR A 136 2.18 -12.24 8.74
CA TYR A 136 2.98 -11.08 9.10
C TYR A 136 4.37 -11.12 8.45
N GLN A 137 5.03 -12.28 8.44
CA GLN A 137 6.32 -12.48 7.78
C GLN A 137 6.23 -12.28 6.26
N ALA A 138 5.15 -12.73 5.63
CA ALA A 138 4.92 -12.52 4.20
C ALA A 138 4.82 -11.03 3.87
N ILE A 139 4.01 -10.26 4.61
CA ILE A 139 3.85 -8.82 4.44
C ILE A 139 5.17 -8.07 4.65
N LEU A 140 5.95 -8.44 5.69
CA LEU A 140 7.26 -7.84 5.93
C LEU A 140 8.25 -8.09 4.80
N ARG A 141 8.23 -9.31 4.23
CA ARG A 141 9.09 -9.66 3.09
C ARG A 141 8.70 -8.86 1.86
N GLU A 142 7.42 -8.82 1.52
CA GLU A 142 6.89 -8.09 0.39
C GLU A 142 7.24 -6.59 0.48
N GLY A 143 6.98 -5.95 1.62
CA GLY A 143 7.34 -4.55 1.84
C GLY A 143 8.85 -4.26 1.79
N ARG A 144 9.70 -5.23 2.19
CA ARG A 144 11.16 -5.10 2.02
C ARG A 144 11.60 -5.24 0.57
N GLU A 145 10.96 -6.12 -0.19
CA GLU A 145 11.24 -6.32 -1.61
C GLU A 145 10.82 -5.08 -2.41
N GLU A 146 9.62 -4.55 -2.17
CA GLU A 146 9.12 -3.32 -2.77
C GLU A 146 10.03 -2.12 -2.45
N GLY A 147 10.34 -1.87 -1.18
CA GLY A 147 11.22 -0.78 -0.77
C GLY A 147 12.65 -0.90 -1.32
N ARG A 148 13.13 -2.13 -1.52
CA ARG A 148 14.43 -2.37 -2.16
C ARG A 148 14.39 -2.06 -3.66
N GLU A 149 13.28 -2.39 -4.32
CA GLU A 149 13.10 -2.13 -5.75
C GLU A 149 12.93 -0.64 -6.03
N GLU A 150 12.11 0.05 -5.22
CA GLU A 150 11.96 1.51 -5.26
C GLU A 150 13.30 2.23 -5.04
N GLY A 151 14.01 1.90 -3.95
CA GLY A 151 15.32 2.51 -3.67
C GLY A 151 16.38 2.23 -4.73
N ARG A 152 16.30 1.06 -5.41
CA ARG A 152 17.18 0.74 -6.53
C ARG A 152 16.86 1.57 -7.76
N GLU A 153 15.58 1.80 -8.04
CA GLU A 153 15.16 2.61 -9.19
C GLU A 153 15.47 4.10 -8.96
N GLU A 154 15.21 4.62 -7.75
CA GLU A 154 15.57 5.98 -7.36
C GLU A 154 17.08 6.20 -7.48
N GLY A 155 17.92 5.35 -6.88
CA GLY A 155 19.37 5.44 -6.98
C GLY A 155 19.90 5.30 -8.42
N ARG A 156 19.20 4.54 -9.27
CA ARG A 156 19.54 4.46 -10.70
C ARG A 156 19.22 5.76 -11.44
N GLN A 157 18.11 6.40 -11.10
CA GLN A 157 17.71 7.68 -11.71
C GLN A 157 18.65 8.82 -11.25
N GLU A 158 18.94 8.88 -9.95
CA GLU A 158 19.89 9.86 -9.39
C GLU A 158 21.28 9.69 -10.00
N GLY A 159 21.82 8.46 -10.03
CA GLY A 159 23.15 8.20 -10.61
C GLY A 159 23.23 8.51 -12.12
N ARG A 160 22.13 8.35 -12.87
CA ARG A 160 22.07 8.77 -14.27
C ARG A 160 22.09 10.29 -14.42
N GLU A 161 21.37 11.00 -13.56
CA GLU A 161 21.33 12.45 -13.60
C GLU A 161 22.68 13.06 -13.18
N GLU A 162 23.27 12.55 -12.09
CA GLU A 162 24.62 12.96 -11.65
C GLU A 162 25.66 12.70 -12.72
N GLY A 163 25.68 11.49 -13.31
CA GLY A 163 26.62 11.16 -14.39
C GLY A 163 26.43 12.00 -15.65
N ARG A 164 25.19 12.41 -15.96
CA ARG A 164 24.90 13.33 -17.05
C ARG A 164 25.44 14.72 -16.76
N GLN A 165 25.28 15.23 -15.54
CA GLN A 165 25.77 16.54 -15.13
C GLN A 165 27.31 16.57 -15.07
N GLU A 166 27.96 15.52 -14.56
CA GLU A 166 29.39 15.39 -14.51
C GLU A 166 30.01 15.40 -15.93
N LYS A 167 29.44 14.59 -16.83
CA LYS A 167 29.84 14.53 -18.22
C LYS A 167 29.64 15.88 -18.95
N ALA A 168 28.56 16.60 -18.65
CA ALA A 168 28.32 17.94 -19.19
C ALA A 168 29.39 18.94 -18.74
N ARG A 169 29.80 18.88 -17.46
CA ARG A 169 30.87 19.69 -16.90
C ARG A 169 32.22 19.39 -17.52
N GLU A 170 32.59 18.11 -17.63
CA GLU A 170 33.83 17.67 -18.30
C GLU A 170 33.90 18.14 -19.75
N THR A 171 32.79 18.00 -20.48
CA THR A 171 32.68 18.49 -21.86
C THR A 171 32.88 19.99 -21.93
N ALA A 172 32.22 20.76 -21.04
CA ALA A 172 32.35 22.20 -21.01
C ALA A 172 33.79 22.65 -20.71
N ILE A 173 34.46 22.01 -19.75
CA ILE A 173 35.87 22.28 -19.40
C ILE A 173 36.77 22.03 -20.60
N THR A 174 36.61 20.91 -21.29
CA THR A 174 37.41 20.57 -22.45
C THR A 174 37.23 21.56 -23.59
N LEU A 175 36.00 22.02 -23.85
CA LEU A 175 35.72 22.99 -24.89
C LEU A 175 36.19 24.42 -24.50
N LEU A 176 36.15 24.79 -23.22
CA LEU A 176 36.73 26.06 -22.72
C LEU A 176 38.23 26.09 -22.92
N GLN A 177 38.95 25.01 -22.63
CA GLN A 177 40.40 24.89 -22.84
C GLN A 177 40.77 24.94 -24.33
N ALA A 178 39.87 24.46 -25.21
CA ALA A 178 40.03 24.54 -26.65
C ALA A 178 39.72 25.95 -27.24
N GLY A 179 39.28 26.91 -26.40
CA GLY A 179 38.98 28.27 -26.81
C GLY A 179 37.68 28.44 -27.60
N ILE A 180 36.76 27.50 -27.46
CA ILE A 180 35.42 27.53 -28.13
C ILE A 180 34.54 28.61 -27.47
N ASP A 181 33.66 29.18 -28.29
CA ASP A 181 32.70 30.22 -27.85
C ASP A 181 31.68 29.65 -26.81
N ILE A 182 31.37 30.51 -25.81
CA ILE A 182 30.53 30.10 -24.67
C ILE A 182 29.13 29.68 -25.11
N ASP A 183 28.55 30.31 -26.13
CA ASP A 183 27.21 29.96 -26.63
C ASP A 183 27.22 28.57 -27.28
N LEU A 184 28.29 28.22 -27.98
CA LEU A 184 28.46 26.88 -28.56
C LEU A 184 28.70 25.84 -27.47
N ILE A 185 29.44 26.17 -26.41
CA ILE A 185 29.64 25.27 -25.25
C ILE A 185 28.30 25.01 -24.56
N ALA A 186 27.47 26.01 -24.36
CA ALA A 186 26.15 25.87 -23.77
C ALA A 186 25.26 24.92 -24.58
N GLN A 187 25.25 25.04 -25.90
CA GLN A 187 24.53 24.15 -26.78
C GLN A 187 25.04 22.70 -26.74
N ALA A 188 26.37 22.52 -26.68
CA ALA A 188 26.98 21.17 -26.70
C ALA A 188 26.89 20.44 -25.37
N SER A 189 27.03 21.16 -24.24
CA SER A 189 27.04 20.58 -22.89
C SER A 189 25.65 20.53 -22.24
N GLY A 190 24.71 21.41 -22.67
CA GLY A 190 23.42 21.62 -22.01
C GLY A 190 23.52 22.40 -20.69
N LEU A 191 24.67 22.94 -20.32
CA LEU A 191 24.87 23.77 -19.15
C LEU A 191 24.42 25.22 -19.41
N SER A 192 24.04 25.94 -18.35
CA SER A 192 23.73 27.36 -18.47
C SER A 192 25.00 28.17 -18.72
N ILE A 193 24.87 29.33 -19.41
CA ILE A 193 25.97 30.26 -19.59
C ILE A 193 26.58 30.72 -18.25
N GLY A 194 25.76 30.83 -17.20
CA GLY A 194 26.18 31.12 -15.84
C GLY A 194 27.13 30.08 -15.26
N ASP A 195 26.75 28.78 -15.39
CA ASP A 195 27.57 27.65 -14.94
C ASP A 195 28.89 27.56 -15.70
N ILE A 196 28.86 27.80 -17.03
CA ILE A 196 30.07 27.82 -17.87
C ILE A 196 31.01 28.93 -17.46
N ASN A 197 30.51 30.14 -17.15
CA ASN A 197 31.31 31.24 -16.66
C ASN A 197 31.93 30.94 -15.29
N GLN A 198 31.25 30.27 -14.40
CA GLN A 198 31.81 29.80 -13.13
C GLN A 198 32.94 28.79 -13.36
N LEU A 199 32.74 27.81 -14.25
CA LEU A 199 33.79 26.83 -14.63
C LEU A 199 35.01 27.56 -15.23
N LYS A 200 34.80 28.56 -16.10
CA LYS A 200 35.88 29.36 -16.69
C LYS A 200 36.68 30.18 -15.66
N ALA A 201 36.02 30.66 -14.62
CA ALA A 201 36.68 31.40 -13.54
C ALA A 201 37.50 30.50 -12.59
N ALA A 202 37.23 29.19 -12.61
CA ALA A 202 37.92 28.21 -11.78
C ALA A 202 39.07 27.49 -12.49
N LEU A 203 39.25 27.69 -13.81
CA LEU A 203 40.35 27.18 -14.64
C LEU A 203 41.54 28.15 -14.67
#